data_199df8370ab1472a44541c4110fac80f
#
_entry.id   199df8370ab1472a44541c4110fac80f
#
_cell.length_a   1.000
_cell.length_b   1.000
_cell.length_c   1.000
_cell.angle_alpha   90.00
_cell.angle_beta   90.00
_cell.angle_gamma   90.00
#
_symmetry.space_group_name_H-M   'P 1'
#
loop_
_entity.id
_entity.type
_entity.pdbx_description
1 polymer ?
#
loop_
_entity_poly.entity_id
_entity_poly.type
_entity_poly.pdbx_seq_one_letter_code
_entity_poly.pdbx_strand_id
1 'polypeptide(L)'
;MQLSEKVKFISNWIKNYVNNMPTKAESLVIGISGGIDSSVSSTLSAMTGLKTIVLSMPIKQKSHQHDLSLKHQDWLIKNFKNVEAHTINLDELFLAFNASLSKFDSEHGMANSRARLRMTTLYQVAAANKGIVVGTGNKVEDFGVGFYTKYGDGGVDISPIADCNKTQVWELGKELGILQEIIDAPPTDGLWDDGRTDEGQLGL
;
A
#
# COMPACT_ATOMS: atom_id res chain seq x y z
N MET A 1 23.46 1.80 -10.09
CA MET A 1 22.46 0.95 -10.80
C MET A 1 21.48 1.88 -11.50
N GLN A 2 21.24 1.69 -12.79
CA GLN A 2 20.26 2.47 -13.55
C GLN A 2 18.83 2.18 -13.06
N LEU A 3 17.90 3.13 -13.23
CA LEU A 3 16.52 2.97 -12.74
C LEU A 3 15.83 1.73 -13.32
N SER A 4 15.96 1.51 -14.62
CA SER A 4 15.39 0.32 -15.28
C SER A 4 15.96 -1.00 -14.77
N GLU A 5 17.23 -1.01 -14.36
CA GLU A 5 17.86 -2.19 -13.71
C GLU A 5 17.31 -2.38 -12.30
N LYS A 6 17.09 -1.28 -11.55
CA LYS A 6 16.51 -1.32 -10.20
C LYS A 6 15.08 -1.85 -10.23
N VAL A 7 14.27 -1.40 -11.18
CA VAL A 7 12.90 -1.93 -11.41
C VAL A 7 12.93 -3.45 -11.63
N LYS A 8 13.78 -3.91 -12.56
CA LYS A 8 13.94 -5.35 -12.83
C LYS A 8 14.45 -6.13 -11.63
N PHE A 9 15.40 -5.56 -10.89
CA PHE A 9 15.97 -6.18 -9.70
C PHE A 9 14.88 -6.40 -8.64
N ILE A 10 14.10 -5.37 -8.29
CA ILE A 10 13.07 -5.47 -7.26
C ILE A 10 11.96 -6.45 -7.69
N SER A 11 11.47 -6.35 -8.92
CA SER A 11 10.45 -7.26 -9.43
C SER A 11 10.93 -8.72 -9.45
N ASN A 12 12.18 -8.98 -9.86
CA ASN A 12 12.78 -10.30 -9.80
C ASN A 12 12.98 -10.78 -8.35
N TRP A 13 13.34 -9.90 -7.43
CA TRP A 13 13.46 -10.22 -6.01
C TRP A 13 12.13 -10.72 -5.43
N ILE A 14 11.01 -10.00 -5.68
CA ILE A 14 9.67 -10.44 -5.27
C ILE A 14 9.37 -11.84 -5.83
N LYS A 15 9.58 -12.03 -7.12
CA LYS A 15 9.33 -13.31 -7.80
C LYS A 15 10.17 -14.45 -7.22
N ASN A 16 11.45 -14.19 -6.97
CA ASN A 16 12.36 -15.18 -6.40
C ASN A 16 11.99 -15.50 -4.94
N TYR A 17 11.58 -14.50 -4.15
CA TYR A 17 11.11 -14.73 -2.80
C TYR A 17 9.95 -15.73 -2.80
N VAL A 18 8.91 -15.49 -3.60
CA VAL A 18 7.77 -16.41 -3.72
C VAL A 18 8.17 -17.80 -4.19
N ASN A 19 9.06 -17.88 -5.19
CA ASN A 19 9.50 -19.16 -5.74
C ASN A 19 10.33 -20.01 -4.77
N ASN A 20 11.01 -19.37 -3.80
CA ASN A 20 11.85 -20.02 -2.81
C ASN A 20 11.12 -20.29 -1.46
N MET A 21 9.84 -19.94 -1.36
CA MET A 21 9.05 -20.26 -0.17
C MET A 21 8.86 -21.79 -0.05
N PRO A 22 8.91 -22.35 1.17
CA PRO A 22 8.64 -23.79 1.40
C PRO A 22 7.26 -24.22 0.87
N THR A 23 6.26 -23.37 1.04
CA THR A 23 4.96 -23.48 0.37
C THR A 23 4.80 -22.24 -0.49
N LYS A 24 4.86 -22.43 -1.80
CA LYS A 24 4.80 -21.34 -2.75
C LYS A 24 3.46 -20.60 -2.66
N ALA A 25 3.50 -19.29 -2.49
CA ALA A 25 2.32 -18.46 -2.59
C ALA A 25 1.79 -18.42 -4.04
N GLU A 26 0.46 -18.40 -4.18
CA GLU A 26 -0.21 -18.35 -5.49
C GLU A 26 -0.56 -16.91 -5.90
N SER A 27 -0.54 -15.96 -4.97
CA SER A 27 -0.84 -14.54 -5.25
C SER A 27 -0.05 -13.57 -4.37
N LEU A 28 0.05 -12.34 -4.86
CA LEU A 28 0.53 -11.16 -4.14
C LEU A 28 -0.68 -10.28 -3.82
N VAL A 29 -0.86 -9.87 -2.57
CA VAL A 29 -1.98 -9.02 -2.15
C VAL A 29 -1.44 -7.70 -1.62
N ILE A 30 -1.96 -6.58 -2.11
CA ILE A 30 -1.43 -5.26 -1.79
C ILE A 30 -2.53 -4.21 -1.69
N GLY A 31 -2.44 -3.32 -0.70
CA GLY A 31 -3.31 -2.17 -0.54
C GLY A 31 -2.89 -1.01 -1.44
N ILE A 32 -3.84 -0.35 -2.07
CA ILE A 32 -3.61 0.87 -2.86
C ILE A 32 -4.29 2.04 -2.17
N SER A 33 -3.48 3.01 -1.72
CA SER A 33 -3.95 4.24 -1.08
C SER A 33 -4.21 5.39 -2.06
N GLY A 34 -3.66 5.32 -3.28
CA GLY A 34 -3.57 6.42 -4.22
C GLY A 34 -2.28 7.24 -4.10
N GLY A 35 -1.40 6.91 -3.15
CA GLY A 35 -0.07 7.49 -3.00
C GLY A 35 0.99 6.77 -3.83
N ILE A 36 2.15 7.43 -4.02
CA ILE A 36 3.24 6.95 -4.88
C ILE A 36 3.81 5.60 -4.42
N ASP A 37 3.99 5.39 -3.10
CA ASP A 37 4.59 4.17 -2.57
C ASP A 37 3.76 2.93 -2.90
N SER A 38 2.45 3.00 -2.65
CA SER A 38 1.52 1.90 -2.97
C SER A 38 1.43 1.66 -4.48
N SER A 39 1.53 2.73 -5.28
CA SER A 39 1.48 2.63 -6.74
C SER A 39 2.76 1.99 -7.31
N VAL A 40 3.93 2.35 -6.78
CA VAL A 40 5.22 1.73 -7.17
C VAL A 40 5.24 0.26 -6.76
N SER A 41 4.90 -0.06 -5.50
CA SER A 41 4.93 -1.43 -4.99
C SER A 41 3.98 -2.36 -5.73
N SER A 42 2.75 -1.90 -6.03
CA SER A 42 1.76 -2.68 -6.79
C SER A 42 2.18 -2.91 -8.25
N THR A 43 2.77 -1.90 -8.89
CA THR A 43 3.29 -2.02 -10.25
C THR A 43 4.45 -3.01 -10.33
N LEU A 44 5.41 -2.93 -9.39
CA LEU A 44 6.52 -3.88 -9.29
C LEU A 44 6.01 -5.31 -9.05
N SER A 45 4.97 -5.47 -8.22
CA SER A 45 4.31 -6.76 -7.99
C SER A 45 3.65 -7.30 -9.26
N ALA A 46 2.92 -6.47 -9.99
CA ALA A 46 2.30 -6.84 -11.26
C ALA A 46 3.33 -7.27 -12.33
N MET A 47 4.50 -6.61 -12.38
CA MET A 47 5.59 -6.96 -13.30
C MET A 47 6.21 -8.34 -13.06
N THR A 48 6.00 -8.95 -11.89
CA THR A 48 6.46 -10.33 -11.62
C THR A 48 5.78 -11.37 -12.51
N GLY A 49 4.61 -11.06 -13.06
CA GLY A 49 3.73 -11.99 -13.75
C GLY A 49 2.95 -12.93 -12.82
N LEU A 50 3.15 -12.86 -11.50
CA LEU A 50 2.35 -13.59 -10.51
C LEU A 50 0.96 -12.94 -10.38
N LYS A 51 -0.07 -13.72 -10.03
CA LYS A 51 -1.38 -13.16 -9.71
C LYS A 51 -1.21 -12.07 -8.65
N THR A 52 -1.66 -10.85 -8.97
CA THR A 52 -1.54 -9.68 -8.10
C THR A 52 -2.94 -9.13 -7.81
N ILE A 53 -3.34 -9.16 -6.55
CA ILE A 53 -4.64 -8.67 -6.10
C ILE A 53 -4.43 -7.33 -5.43
N VAL A 54 -5.04 -6.28 -5.97
CA VAL A 54 -4.91 -4.91 -5.47
C VAL A 54 -6.22 -4.44 -4.83
N LEU A 55 -6.12 -3.92 -3.60
CA LEU A 55 -7.27 -3.54 -2.80
C LEU A 55 -7.28 -2.03 -2.51
N SER A 56 -8.34 -1.34 -2.92
CA SER A 56 -8.71 -0.04 -2.37
C SER A 56 -9.63 -0.27 -1.17
N MET A 57 -9.28 0.29 -0.01
CA MET A 57 -9.97 0.05 1.26
C MET A 57 -10.32 1.39 1.93
N PRO A 58 -11.30 2.15 1.40
CA PRO A 58 -11.66 3.44 1.98
C PRO A 58 -12.23 3.28 3.39
N ILE A 59 -11.78 4.17 4.31
CA ILE A 59 -12.34 4.38 5.65
C ILE A 59 -12.45 5.89 5.84
N LYS A 60 -13.63 6.47 5.65
CA LYS A 60 -13.89 7.93 5.71
C LYS A 60 -12.86 8.75 4.92
N GLN A 61 -12.40 8.19 3.81
CA GLN A 61 -11.32 8.77 3.02
C GLN A 61 -11.86 9.95 2.18
N LYS A 62 -11.03 10.99 2.00
CA LYS A 62 -11.37 12.10 1.11
C LYS A 62 -11.54 11.57 -0.33
N SER A 63 -12.54 12.10 -1.05
CA SER A 63 -12.87 11.68 -2.42
C SER A 63 -11.65 11.66 -3.34
N HIS A 64 -10.83 12.71 -3.31
CA HIS A 64 -9.67 12.83 -4.20
C HIS A 64 -8.64 11.68 -4.04
N GLN A 65 -8.30 11.27 -2.82
CA GLN A 65 -7.38 10.14 -2.59
C GLN A 65 -7.98 8.81 -3.04
N HIS A 66 -9.27 8.62 -2.77
CA HIS A 66 -9.98 7.46 -3.24
C HIS A 66 -10.02 7.40 -4.77
N ASP A 67 -10.27 8.55 -5.44
CA ASP A 67 -10.25 8.65 -6.89
C ASP A 67 -8.90 8.28 -7.50
N LEU A 68 -7.78 8.71 -6.89
CA LEU A 68 -6.43 8.33 -7.33
C LEU A 68 -6.19 6.82 -7.19
N SER A 69 -6.68 6.20 -6.10
CA SER A 69 -6.55 4.75 -5.92
C SER A 69 -7.33 3.98 -6.99
N LEU A 70 -8.53 4.41 -7.34
CA LEU A 70 -9.34 3.81 -8.42
C LEU A 70 -8.69 3.99 -9.79
N LYS A 71 -8.23 5.19 -10.12
CA LYS A 71 -7.49 5.45 -11.37
C LYS A 71 -6.27 4.55 -11.51
N HIS A 72 -5.53 4.31 -10.42
CA HIS A 72 -4.38 3.42 -10.45
C HIS A 72 -4.79 1.95 -10.62
N GLN A 73 -5.88 1.51 -10.00
CA GLN A 73 -6.45 0.18 -10.24
C GLN A 73 -6.79 -0.03 -11.72
N ASP A 74 -7.49 0.91 -12.34
CA ASP A 74 -7.84 0.87 -13.76
C ASP A 74 -6.59 0.84 -14.65
N TRP A 75 -5.59 1.65 -14.32
CA TRP A 75 -4.32 1.67 -15.03
C TRP A 75 -3.60 0.33 -14.92
N LEU A 76 -3.56 -0.29 -13.75
CA LEU A 76 -2.94 -1.61 -13.54
C LEU A 76 -3.64 -2.71 -14.36
N ILE A 77 -4.98 -2.77 -14.29
CA ILE A 77 -5.77 -3.77 -15.05
C ILE A 77 -5.55 -3.61 -16.56
N LYS A 78 -5.47 -2.37 -17.04
CA LYS A 78 -5.23 -2.08 -18.45
C LYS A 78 -3.87 -2.55 -18.93
N ASN A 79 -2.83 -2.44 -18.08
CA ASN A 79 -1.45 -2.72 -18.46
C ASN A 79 -0.98 -4.13 -18.11
N PHE A 80 -1.62 -4.82 -17.15
CA PHE A 80 -1.18 -6.12 -16.64
C PHE A 80 -2.33 -7.11 -16.57
N LYS A 81 -2.24 -8.21 -17.32
CA LYS A 81 -3.28 -9.27 -17.39
C LYS A 81 -3.38 -10.13 -16.12
N ASN A 82 -2.37 -10.09 -15.27
CA ASN A 82 -2.28 -10.83 -14.01
C ASN A 82 -2.77 -10.04 -12.80
N VAL A 83 -3.35 -8.85 -13.01
CA VAL A 83 -3.89 -8.00 -11.94
C VAL A 83 -5.40 -8.20 -11.81
N GLU A 84 -5.84 -8.34 -10.57
CA GLU A 84 -7.24 -8.35 -10.15
C GLU A 84 -7.43 -7.22 -9.13
N ALA A 85 -8.42 -6.35 -9.33
CA ALA A 85 -8.64 -5.20 -8.47
C ALA A 85 -10.01 -5.24 -7.79
N HIS A 86 -10.03 -4.89 -6.50
CA HIS A 86 -11.24 -4.80 -5.71
C HIS A 86 -11.27 -3.53 -4.87
N THR A 87 -12.48 -3.02 -4.64
CA THR A 87 -12.75 -1.98 -3.64
C THR A 87 -13.56 -2.58 -2.50
N ILE A 88 -13.02 -2.54 -1.29
CA ILE A 88 -13.67 -3.02 -0.07
C ILE A 88 -13.89 -1.82 0.84
N ASN A 89 -15.11 -1.30 0.89
CA ASN A 89 -15.46 -0.22 1.79
C ASN A 89 -15.49 -0.73 3.24
N LEU A 90 -14.72 -0.10 4.11
CA LEU A 90 -14.59 -0.46 5.52
C LEU A 90 -15.26 0.56 6.45
N ASP A 91 -16.04 1.52 5.93
CA ASP A 91 -16.67 2.58 6.73
C ASP A 91 -17.58 2.01 7.82
N GLU A 92 -18.49 1.11 7.46
CA GLU A 92 -19.43 0.50 8.41
C GLU A 92 -18.71 -0.31 9.49
N LEU A 93 -17.67 -1.08 9.08
CA LEU A 93 -16.85 -1.83 10.01
C LEU A 93 -16.13 -0.90 11.02
N PHE A 94 -15.55 0.18 10.52
CA PHE A 94 -14.87 1.16 11.37
C PHE A 94 -15.85 1.88 12.30
N LEU A 95 -17.05 2.24 11.83
CA LEU A 95 -18.09 2.86 12.67
C LEU A 95 -18.54 1.93 13.81
N ALA A 96 -18.77 0.65 13.51
CA ALA A 96 -19.13 -0.35 14.52
C ALA A 96 -17.99 -0.57 15.54
N PHE A 97 -16.74 -0.63 15.07
CA PHE A 97 -15.56 -0.72 15.92
C PHE A 97 -15.46 0.47 16.87
N ASN A 98 -15.57 1.70 16.35
CA ASN A 98 -15.51 2.93 17.15
C ASN A 98 -16.65 3.01 18.18
N ALA A 99 -17.88 2.67 17.79
CA ALA A 99 -19.03 2.64 18.70
C ALA A 99 -18.81 1.67 19.86
N SER A 100 -18.21 0.51 19.60
CA SER A 100 -17.90 -0.50 20.63
C SER A 100 -16.85 -0.03 21.66
N LEU A 101 -16.00 0.93 21.27
CA LEU A 101 -14.91 1.46 22.07
C LEU A 101 -15.13 2.91 22.54
N SER A 102 -16.37 3.40 22.56
CA SER A 102 -16.69 4.78 22.89
C SER A 102 -16.19 5.26 24.25
N LYS A 103 -15.94 4.34 25.21
CA LYS A 103 -15.34 4.65 26.53
C LYS A 103 -13.81 4.82 26.48
N PHE A 104 -13.17 4.45 25.38
CA PHE A 104 -11.72 4.47 25.17
C PHE A 104 -11.37 5.35 23.98
N ASP A 105 -12.05 6.48 23.85
CA ASP A 105 -11.88 7.40 22.74
C ASP A 105 -10.46 7.99 22.71
N SER A 106 -9.82 7.89 21.55
CA SER A 106 -8.48 8.41 21.27
C SER A 106 -8.33 8.63 19.77
N GLU A 107 -8.21 9.86 19.34
CA GLU A 107 -8.04 10.21 17.93
C GLU A 107 -6.85 9.46 17.32
N HIS A 108 -5.68 9.48 17.97
CA HIS A 108 -4.49 8.75 17.54
C HIS A 108 -4.72 7.23 17.56
N GLY A 109 -5.38 6.69 18.57
CA GLY A 109 -5.75 5.28 18.65
C GLY A 109 -6.65 4.85 17.51
N MET A 110 -7.63 5.68 17.14
CA MET A 110 -8.55 5.41 16.03
C MET A 110 -7.87 5.54 14.67
N ALA A 111 -6.94 6.47 14.47
CA ALA A 111 -6.11 6.57 13.27
C ALA A 111 -5.31 5.25 13.05
N ASN A 112 -4.61 4.79 14.08
CA ASN A 112 -3.90 3.51 14.03
C ASN A 112 -4.86 2.30 13.81
N SER A 113 -6.07 2.35 14.34
CA SER A 113 -7.06 1.28 14.14
C SER A 113 -7.53 1.20 12.70
N ARG A 114 -7.62 2.31 11.96
CA ARG A 114 -7.88 2.30 10.51
C ARG A 114 -6.81 1.50 9.76
N ALA A 115 -5.53 1.73 10.06
CA ALA A 115 -4.42 0.98 9.44
C ALA A 115 -4.49 -0.52 9.79
N ARG A 116 -4.82 -0.88 11.05
CA ARG A 116 -4.97 -2.28 11.48
C ARG A 116 -6.15 -2.99 10.83
N LEU A 117 -7.28 -2.34 10.63
CA LEU A 117 -8.42 -2.92 9.91
C LEU A 117 -8.08 -3.18 8.44
N ARG A 118 -7.34 -2.28 7.78
CA ARG A 118 -6.83 -2.52 6.43
C ARG A 118 -5.89 -3.72 6.40
N MET A 119 -4.94 -3.80 7.33
CA MET A 119 -4.02 -4.94 7.44
C MET A 119 -4.77 -6.27 7.60
N THR A 120 -5.73 -6.34 8.52
CA THR A 120 -6.54 -7.55 8.73
C THR A 120 -7.29 -7.94 7.46
N THR A 121 -7.82 -6.97 6.71
CA THR A 121 -8.50 -7.21 5.44
C THR A 121 -7.55 -7.78 4.38
N LEU A 122 -6.33 -7.21 4.27
CA LEU A 122 -5.30 -7.72 3.36
C LEU A 122 -4.95 -9.17 3.66
N TYR A 123 -4.72 -9.52 4.91
CA TYR A 123 -4.40 -10.90 5.31
C TYR A 123 -5.57 -11.86 5.11
N GLN A 124 -6.82 -11.42 5.31
CA GLN A 124 -8.00 -12.24 5.00
C GLN A 124 -8.08 -12.57 3.51
N VAL A 125 -7.84 -11.57 2.64
CA VAL A 125 -7.82 -11.79 1.18
C VAL A 125 -6.62 -12.65 0.78
N ALA A 126 -5.45 -12.43 1.37
CA ALA A 126 -4.26 -13.24 1.11
C ALA A 126 -4.49 -14.71 1.49
N ALA A 127 -5.03 -14.98 2.67
CA ALA A 127 -5.36 -16.34 3.10
C ALA A 127 -6.34 -17.05 2.14
N ALA A 128 -7.39 -16.33 1.70
CA ALA A 128 -8.38 -16.87 0.77
C ALA A 128 -7.80 -17.18 -0.63
N ASN A 129 -6.71 -16.52 -1.01
CA ASN A 129 -6.04 -16.66 -2.32
C ASN A 129 -4.67 -17.32 -2.23
N LYS A 130 -4.34 -17.98 -1.11
CA LYS A 130 -3.04 -18.61 -0.85
C LYS A 130 -1.88 -17.65 -1.16
N GLY A 131 -2.03 -16.38 -0.79
CA GLY A 131 -1.15 -15.29 -1.10
C GLY A 131 -0.33 -14.82 0.08
N ILE A 132 0.54 -13.84 -0.20
CA ILE A 132 1.27 -13.06 0.79
C ILE A 132 0.92 -11.59 0.66
N VAL A 133 1.06 -10.85 1.76
CA VAL A 133 0.81 -9.41 1.81
C VAL A 133 2.11 -8.66 1.47
N VAL A 134 2.01 -7.78 0.47
CA VAL A 134 3.11 -6.93 0.03
C VAL A 134 2.97 -5.54 0.66
N GLY A 135 4.00 -5.11 1.38
CA GLY A 135 4.09 -3.81 2.00
C GLY A 135 4.45 -2.68 1.03
N THR A 136 4.16 -1.47 1.46
CA THR A 136 4.37 -0.24 0.69
C THR A 136 5.29 0.75 1.40
N GLY A 137 5.83 0.38 2.56
CA GLY A 137 6.72 1.23 3.35
C GLY A 137 8.07 1.45 2.67
N ASN A 138 8.56 2.69 2.72
CA ASN A 138 9.86 3.08 2.18
C ASN A 138 10.89 3.26 3.31
N LYS A 139 12.16 3.40 2.92
CA LYS A 139 13.27 3.47 3.87
C LYS A 139 13.16 4.62 4.85
N VAL A 140 12.70 5.79 4.41
CA VAL A 140 12.66 6.99 5.25
C VAL A 140 11.55 6.88 6.28
N GLU A 141 10.35 6.52 5.86
CA GLU A 141 9.17 6.44 6.71
C GLU A 141 9.30 5.31 7.74
N ASP A 142 9.56 4.09 7.31
CA ASP A 142 9.58 2.92 8.19
C ASP A 142 10.84 2.84 9.05
N PHE A 143 12.01 2.96 8.44
CA PHE A 143 13.29 2.70 9.11
C PHE A 143 14.04 3.96 9.53
N GLY A 144 13.77 5.10 8.88
CA GLY A 144 14.35 6.39 9.24
C GLY A 144 13.68 7.02 10.45
N VAL A 145 12.39 7.32 10.33
CA VAL A 145 11.62 8.03 11.37
C VAL A 145 10.66 7.12 12.16
N GLY A 146 10.39 5.90 11.68
CA GLY A 146 9.44 4.99 12.33
C GLY A 146 7.99 5.43 12.17
N PHE A 147 7.68 6.08 11.06
CA PHE A 147 6.34 6.60 10.75
C PHE A 147 5.45 5.53 10.13
N TYR A 148 5.02 4.59 10.93
CA TYR A 148 4.09 3.51 10.56
C TYR A 148 3.27 3.04 11.76
N THR A 149 2.15 2.40 11.51
CA THR A 149 1.36 1.75 12.54
C THR A 149 1.84 0.31 12.76
N LYS A 150 2.33 0.02 13.96
CA LYS A 150 2.68 -1.36 14.35
C LYS A 150 1.45 -2.26 14.23
N TYR A 151 1.59 -3.36 13.49
CA TYR A 151 0.49 -4.27 13.14
C TYR A 151 -0.64 -3.62 12.31
N GLY A 152 -0.33 -2.53 11.61
CA GLY A 152 -1.17 -1.91 10.62
C GLY A 152 -0.46 -1.99 9.26
N ASP A 153 -0.08 -0.84 8.69
CA ASP A 153 0.72 -0.75 7.47
C ASP A 153 2.12 -1.36 7.59
N GLY A 154 2.69 -1.41 8.81
CA GLY A 154 3.91 -2.17 9.10
C GLY A 154 3.72 -3.69 9.23
N GLY A 155 2.47 -4.20 9.22
CA GLY A 155 2.14 -5.62 9.28
C GLY A 155 2.07 -6.27 7.90
N VAL A 156 3.20 -6.69 7.35
CA VAL A 156 3.31 -7.23 5.98
C VAL A 156 4.28 -8.42 5.93
N ASP A 157 4.23 -9.22 4.87
CA ASP A 157 5.11 -10.37 4.68
C ASP A 157 6.43 -9.98 4.00
N ILE A 158 6.37 -9.06 3.03
CA ILE A 158 7.54 -8.51 2.33
C ILE A 158 7.41 -7.01 2.10
N SER A 159 8.54 -6.30 2.08
CA SER A 159 8.60 -4.84 1.87
C SER A 159 9.55 -4.51 0.70
N PRO A 160 9.09 -4.55 -0.55
CA PRO A 160 9.94 -4.50 -1.73
C PRO A 160 10.65 -3.15 -1.96
N ILE A 161 10.15 -2.06 -1.39
CA ILE A 161 10.74 -0.72 -1.49
C ILE A 161 11.38 -0.22 -0.18
N ALA A 162 11.52 -1.11 0.83
CA ALA A 162 12.08 -0.76 2.14
C ALA A 162 13.51 -0.16 2.09
N ASP A 163 14.28 -0.49 1.07
CA ASP A 163 15.63 0.06 0.84
C ASP A 163 15.64 1.33 -0.02
N CYS A 164 14.48 1.80 -0.48
CA CYS A 164 14.35 2.98 -1.32
C CYS A 164 14.06 4.22 -0.50
N ASN A 165 14.85 5.29 -0.70
CA ASN A 165 14.50 6.61 -0.18
C ASN A 165 13.29 7.17 -0.93
N LYS A 166 12.56 8.12 -0.33
CA LYS A 166 11.36 8.72 -0.93
C LYS A 166 11.63 9.27 -2.34
N THR A 167 12.75 9.99 -2.54
CA THR A 167 13.17 10.50 -3.85
C THR A 167 13.31 9.37 -4.89
N GLN A 168 13.89 8.24 -4.48
CA GLN A 168 14.04 7.07 -5.36
C GLN A 168 12.68 6.42 -5.68
N VAL A 169 11.71 6.48 -4.76
CA VAL A 169 10.35 5.99 -5.04
C VAL A 169 9.69 6.84 -6.13
N TRP A 170 9.83 8.17 -6.08
CA TRP A 170 9.35 9.05 -7.15
C TRP A 170 10.04 8.79 -8.49
N GLU A 171 11.36 8.59 -8.48
CA GLU A 171 12.11 8.23 -9.70
C GLU A 171 11.62 6.90 -10.28
N LEU A 172 11.41 5.89 -9.43
CA LEU A 172 10.83 4.60 -9.86
C LEU A 172 9.42 4.78 -10.41
N GLY A 173 8.58 5.63 -9.79
CA GLY A 173 7.25 5.94 -10.28
C GLY A 173 7.24 6.52 -11.69
N LYS A 174 8.16 7.43 -11.97
CA LYS A 174 8.35 8.01 -13.32
C LYS A 174 8.83 6.95 -14.33
N GLU A 175 9.81 6.13 -13.96
CA GLU A 175 10.34 5.05 -14.81
C GLU A 175 9.28 4.00 -15.13
N LEU A 176 8.39 3.70 -14.18
CA LEU A 176 7.28 2.76 -14.33
C LEU A 176 6.10 3.34 -15.15
N GLY A 177 6.10 4.62 -15.46
CA GLY A 177 5.02 5.29 -16.18
C GLY A 177 3.73 5.43 -15.35
N ILE A 178 3.86 5.53 -14.03
CA ILE A 178 2.72 5.76 -13.12
C ILE A 178 2.08 7.12 -13.46
N LEU A 179 0.76 7.21 -13.28
CA LEU A 179 -0.02 8.41 -13.58
C LEU A 179 0.58 9.66 -12.95
N GLN A 180 0.72 10.72 -13.74
CA GLN A 180 1.33 11.99 -13.30
C GLN A 180 0.61 12.58 -12.09
N GLU A 181 -0.73 12.45 -12.02
CA GLU A 181 -1.54 12.91 -10.90
C GLU A 181 -1.12 12.26 -9.56
N ILE A 182 -0.64 11.01 -9.58
CA ILE A 182 -0.15 10.29 -8.39
C ILE A 182 1.27 10.76 -8.05
N ILE A 183 2.10 10.99 -9.05
CA ILE A 183 3.48 11.48 -8.86
C ILE A 183 3.47 12.88 -8.22
N ASP A 184 2.51 13.73 -8.60
CA ASP A 184 2.38 15.11 -8.15
C ASP A 184 1.56 15.24 -6.84
N ALA A 185 0.89 14.16 -6.40
CA ALA A 185 0.11 14.18 -5.17
C ALA A 185 1.00 14.36 -3.93
N PRO A 186 0.62 15.22 -2.98
CA PRO A 186 1.37 15.38 -1.74
C PRO A 186 1.33 14.08 -0.91
N PRO A 187 2.43 13.71 -0.23
CA PRO A 187 2.46 12.53 0.62
C PRO A 187 1.54 12.71 1.83
N THR A 188 0.68 11.71 2.07
CA THR A 188 -0.25 11.69 3.20
C THR A 188 -0.60 10.23 3.54
N ASP A 189 -0.66 9.90 4.84
CA ASP A 189 -1.03 8.58 5.32
C ASP A 189 -2.54 8.27 5.18
N GLY A 190 -3.37 9.31 4.93
CA GLY A 190 -4.82 9.15 4.79
C GLY A 190 -5.54 8.62 6.03
N LEU A 191 -4.94 8.75 7.21
CA LEU A 191 -5.48 8.28 8.48
C LEU A 191 -6.26 9.37 9.25
N TRP A 192 -6.16 10.64 8.82
CA TRP A 192 -6.74 11.79 9.49
C TRP A 192 -7.85 12.46 8.67
N ASP A 193 -8.87 12.95 9.36
CA ASP A 193 -10.02 13.56 8.69
C ASP A 193 -9.68 14.97 8.13
N ASP A 194 -8.66 15.65 8.67
CA ASP A 194 -8.20 16.98 8.23
C ASP A 194 -7.28 16.93 7.00
N GLY A 195 -6.72 15.75 6.66
CA GLY A 195 -5.87 15.54 5.48
C GLY A 195 -4.50 16.21 5.58
N ARG A 196 -3.95 16.26 6.79
CA ARG A 196 -2.56 16.69 7.04
C ARG A 196 -1.58 15.85 6.24
N THR A 197 -0.47 16.49 5.82
CA THR A 197 0.63 15.80 5.14
C THR A 197 1.54 15.08 6.13
N ASP A 198 2.32 14.12 5.66
CA ASP A 198 3.30 13.40 6.47
C ASP A 198 4.35 14.35 7.06
N GLU A 199 4.84 15.31 6.27
CA GLU A 199 5.77 16.36 6.72
C GLU A 199 5.16 17.22 7.83
N GLY A 200 3.88 17.62 7.67
CA GLY A 200 3.17 18.39 8.70
C GLY A 200 2.97 17.63 10.02
N GLN A 201 2.84 16.29 9.97
CA GLN A 201 2.76 15.45 11.16
C GLN A 201 4.12 15.27 11.85
N LEU A 202 5.21 15.24 11.08
CA LEU A 202 6.57 15.12 11.58
C LEU A 202 7.16 16.45 12.07
N GLY A 203 6.49 17.59 11.78
CA GLY A 203 6.96 18.91 12.15
C GLY A 203 8.13 19.40 11.30
N LEU A 204 8.20 18.97 10.06
CA LEU A 204 9.21 19.33 9.06
C LEU A 204 8.74 20.48 8.17
#